data_59585b7fe74a460b25ada46fc3ffbdd8
#
_entry.id   59585b7fe74a460b25ada46fc3ffbdd8
#
_cell.length_a   1.000
_cell.length_b   1.000
_cell.length_c   1.000
_cell.angle_alpha   90.00
_cell.angle_beta   90.00
_cell.angle_gamma   90.00
#
_symmetry.space_group_name_H-M   'P 1'
#
loop_
_entity.id
_entity.type
_entity.pdbx_description
1 polymer ?
#
loop_
_entity_poly.entity_id
_entity_poly.type
_entity_poly.pdbx_seq_one_letter_code
_entity_poly.pdbx_strand_id
1 'polypeptide(L)'
;MSEQWYISRRGEQYGPFNWGQIVFHYREGKLRGDDLLWSRSTGDWVRVDRVRGLSREEAKPESHVSAAPQAKQEQTVSQGANYQVLGSVMPMVEIKLKQNERLYAQSGAMQWMDHNIQMDTEMKGGVFGALKRQVSGEAMFVQYFTGLADGAVVAFGHTYPGNIIPVDVSRQPIICQRRAFLCAFETVSYDVYFQRRIGAGFFGGEGFIMQKLSGHGTAFVEIDGECIKKELAAGEKISVETGSVGAFEESVDFNIERVKGIKNMFLGGEGMFLTTLTGPGTIWLQTMPIQSMTAELFQYLPSGKGK
;
A
#
# COMPACT_ATOMS: atom_id res chain seq x y z
N MET A 1 -29.99 12.39 -15.57
CA MET A 1 -29.23 13.66 -15.48
C MET A 1 -29.24 14.09 -14.04
N SER A 2 -28.10 14.28 -13.40
CA SER A 2 -28.03 14.73 -12.00
C SER A 2 -28.51 16.18 -11.91
N GLU A 3 -29.31 16.48 -10.90
CA GLU A 3 -29.83 17.79 -10.64
C GLU A 3 -28.71 18.80 -10.36
N GLN A 4 -28.79 19.97 -11.00
CA GLN A 4 -27.79 21.04 -10.87
C GLN A 4 -28.33 22.14 -9.94
N TRP A 5 -27.47 22.58 -9.02
CA TRP A 5 -27.74 23.59 -8.02
C TRP A 5 -26.91 24.85 -8.26
N TYR A 6 -27.47 26.00 -8.00
CA TYR A 6 -26.78 27.27 -8.07
C TYR A 6 -26.93 27.99 -6.73
N ILE A 7 -25.90 28.74 -6.36
CA ILE A 7 -25.84 29.54 -5.13
C ILE A 7 -25.90 31.02 -5.54
N SER A 8 -26.73 31.83 -4.87
CA SER A 8 -26.66 33.29 -4.99
C SER A 8 -26.29 33.91 -3.67
N ARG A 9 -25.28 34.76 -3.70
CA ARG A 9 -24.77 35.53 -2.56
C ARG A 9 -24.53 36.97 -2.99
N ARG A 10 -25.21 37.92 -2.35
CA ARG A 10 -25.13 39.36 -2.64
C ARG A 10 -25.31 39.74 -4.12
N GLY A 11 -26.17 38.98 -4.82
CA GLY A 11 -26.46 39.20 -6.24
C GLY A 11 -25.51 38.50 -7.22
N GLU A 12 -24.44 37.89 -6.75
CA GLU A 12 -23.57 37.05 -7.57
C GLU A 12 -24.04 35.59 -7.55
N GLN A 13 -23.96 34.92 -8.70
CA GLN A 13 -24.35 33.53 -8.86
C GLN A 13 -23.14 32.64 -9.06
N TYR A 14 -23.16 31.48 -8.39
CA TYR A 14 -22.11 30.45 -8.44
C TYR A 14 -22.72 29.11 -8.79
N GLY A 15 -22.05 28.30 -9.58
CA GLY A 15 -22.48 26.96 -9.99
C GLY A 15 -22.19 26.67 -11.46
N PRO A 16 -22.63 25.52 -11.96
CA PRO A 16 -23.50 24.54 -11.32
C PRO A 16 -22.75 23.64 -10.31
N PHE A 17 -23.46 23.27 -9.24
CA PHE A 17 -23.01 22.31 -8.23
C PHE A 17 -23.94 21.09 -8.20
N ASN A 18 -23.45 19.92 -7.81
CA ASN A 18 -24.32 18.81 -7.44
C ASN A 18 -24.74 18.92 -5.95
N TRP A 19 -25.75 18.15 -5.55
CA TRP A 19 -26.28 18.19 -4.17
C TRP A 19 -25.20 17.90 -3.12
N GLY A 20 -24.32 16.93 -3.37
CA GLY A 20 -23.22 16.60 -2.45
C GLY A 20 -22.26 17.77 -2.22
N GLN A 21 -21.95 18.56 -3.26
CA GLN A 21 -21.15 19.78 -3.13
C GLN A 21 -21.86 20.87 -2.32
N ILE A 22 -23.19 21.03 -2.49
CA ILE A 22 -23.99 21.96 -1.68
C ILE A 22 -23.94 21.57 -0.19
N VAL A 23 -24.17 20.28 0.12
CA VAL A 23 -24.10 19.76 1.50
C VAL A 23 -22.70 19.93 2.09
N PHE A 24 -21.66 19.68 1.30
CA PHE A 24 -20.28 19.89 1.71
C PHE A 24 -19.99 21.35 2.05
N HIS A 25 -20.36 22.29 1.17
CA HIS A 25 -20.16 23.72 1.42
C HIS A 25 -20.96 24.23 2.63
N TYR A 26 -22.14 23.66 2.89
CA TYR A 26 -22.92 23.98 4.07
C TYR A 26 -22.25 23.49 5.36
N ARG A 27 -21.76 22.24 5.39
CA ARG A 27 -21.06 21.66 6.54
C ARG A 27 -19.76 22.37 6.87
N GLU A 28 -19.04 22.80 5.85
CA GLU A 28 -17.80 23.59 5.97
C GLU A 28 -18.03 25.04 6.38
N GLY A 29 -19.29 25.44 6.62
CA GLY A 29 -19.65 26.83 6.95
C GLY A 29 -19.41 27.83 5.81
N LYS A 30 -19.16 27.34 4.59
CA LYS A 30 -18.95 28.17 3.39
C LYS A 30 -20.27 28.66 2.80
N LEU A 31 -21.40 28.01 3.12
CA LEU A 31 -22.76 28.45 2.84
C LEU A 31 -23.37 29.01 4.12
N ARG A 32 -23.93 30.20 4.01
CA ARG A 32 -24.63 30.89 5.10
C ARG A 32 -26.12 30.64 4.99
N GLY A 33 -26.84 30.72 6.12
CA GLY A 33 -28.30 30.52 6.13
C GLY A 33 -29.09 31.53 5.30
N ASP A 34 -28.50 32.72 5.04
CA ASP A 34 -29.10 33.79 4.23
C ASP A 34 -28.71 33.74 2.74
N ASP A 35 -27.78 32.84 2.34
CA ASP A 35 -27.52 32.57 0.93
C ASP A 35 -28.77 31.93 0.29
N LEU A 36 -28.93 32.10 -1.03
CA LEU A 36 -30.03 31.53 -1.77
C LEU A 36 -29.55 30.34 -2.63
N LEU A 37 -30.33 29.28 -2.67
CA LEU A 37 -30.12 28.11 -3.52
C LEU A 37 -31.23 28.04 -4.57
N TRP A 38 -30.86 27.67 -5.77
CA TRP A 38 -31.76 27.39 -6.86
C TRP A 38 -31.42 26.07 -7.53
N SER A 39 -32.49 25.31 -7.88
CA SER A 39 -32.38 24.16 -8.77
C SER A 39 -33.66 24.05 -9.60
N ARG A 40 -33.66 23.16 -10.57
CA ARG A 40 -34.85 22.92 -11.40
C ARG A 40 -36.04 22.41 -10.57
N SER A 41 -35.77 21.68 -9.47
CA SER A 41 -36.83 21.15 -8.59
C SER A 41 -37.39 22.20 -7.63
N THR A 42 -36.60 23.18 -7.23
CA THR A 42 -37.09 24.27 -6.36
C THR A 42 -37.92 25.31 -7.13
N GLY A 43 -37.67 25.47 -8.42
CA GLY A 43 -38.35 26.43 -9.29
C GLY A 43 -38.01 27.90 -9.00
N ASP A 44 -37.72 28.22 -7.74
CA ASP A 44 -37.39 29.55 -7.23
C ASP A 44 -36.12 29.54 -6.38
N TRP A 45 -35.57 30.73 -6.12
CA TRP A 45 -34.47 30.93 -5.18
C TRP A 45 -34.95 30.77 -3.74
N VAL A 46 -34.45 29.75 -3.04
CA VAL A 46 -34.82 29.40 -1.68
C VAL A 46 -33.64 29.64 -0.74
N ARG A 47 -33.89 30.26 0.42
CA ARG A 47 -32.82 30.43 1.43
C ARG A 47 -32.32 29.10 1.91
N VAL A 48 -30.99 29.01 2.13
CA VAL A 48 -30.31 27.80 2.59
C VAL A 48 -30.91 27.24 3.87
N ASP A 49 -31.31 28.10 4.83
CA ASP A 49 -31.93 27.72 6.09
C ASP A 49 -33.35 27.12 5.96
N ARG A 50 -33.97 27.20 4.79
CA ARG A 50 -35.28 26.64 4.47
C ARG A 50 -35.24 25.43 3.54
N VAL A 51 -34.05 25.06 3.06
CA VAL A 51 -33.91 23.90 2.18
C VAL A 51 -33.89 22.62 3.03
N ARG A 52 -34.82 21.72 2.77
CA ARG A 52 -34.93 20.43 3.48
C ARG A 52 -33.61 19.64 3.32
N GLY A 53 -33.05 19.21 4.45
CA GLY A 53 -31.72 18.53 4.49
C GLY A 53 -30.52 19.47 4.73
N LEU A 54 -30.75 20.81 4.83
CA LEU A 54 -29.75 21.81 5.22
C LEU A 54 -30.20 22.64 6.47
N SER A 55 -31.33 22.31 7.10
CA SER A 55 -31.81 23.00 8.31
C SER A 55 -30.94 22.62 9.51
N ARG A 56 -30.61 23.63 10.33
CA ARG A 56 -29.82 23.43 11.57
C ARG A 56 -30.49 22.52 12.62
N GLU A 57 -31.83 22.33 12.52
CA GLU A 57 -32.58 21.47 13.44
C GLU A 57 -32.37 19.96 13.17
N GLU A 58 -32.04 19.58 11.94
CA GLU A 58 -31.69 18.18 11.61
C GLU A 58 -30.23 17.86 11.92
N ALA A 59 -29.42 18.87 12.29
CA ALA A 59 -28.02 18.74 12.66
C ALA A 59 -27.73 18.83 14.17
N LYS A 60 -28.80 18.83 15.03
CA LYS A 60 -28.59 18.67 16.48
C LYS A 60 -28.34 17.21 16.77
N PRO A 61 -27.14 16.84 17.23
CA PRO A 61 -26.95 15.54 17.88
C PRO A 61 -27.76 15.57 19.18
N GLU A 62 -28.60 14.56 19.39
CA GLU A 62 -29.17 14.28 20.69
C GLU A 62 -28.07 14.30 21.75
N SER A 63 -28.30 15.06 22.81
CA SER A 63 -27.39 15.16 23.95
C SER A 63 -27.36 13.85 24.73
N HIS A 64 -26.65 12.86 24.23
CA HIS A 64 -26.00 11.89 25.07
C HIS A 64 -24.60 12.44 25.35
N VAL A 65 -24.38 12.77 26.64
CA VAL A 65 -23.04 12.92 27.21
C VAL A 65 -22.36 11.58 26.98
N SER A 66 -21.72 11.45 25.86
CA SER A 66 -20.76 10.41 25.52
C SER A 66 -19.53 11.13 25.03
N ALA A 67 -18.40 10.72 25.56
CA ALA A 67 -17.04 11.16 25.33
C ALA A 67 -16.79 11.89 23.99
N ALA A 68 -15.84 12.82 23.99
CA ALA A 68 -15.31 13.52 22.81
C ALA A 68 -15.36 12.62 21.58
N PRO A 69 -15.67 13.16 20.36
CA PRO A 69 -15.63 12.34 19.16
C PRO A 69 -14.24 11.70 19.12
N GLN A 70 -14.21 10.42 19.47
CA GLN A 70 -13.04 9.60 19.17
C GLN A 70 -12.84 9.78 17.68
N ALA A 71 -11.68 10.30 17.28
CA ALA A 71 -11.20 10.19 15.93
C ALA A 71 -11.63 8.81 15.44
N LYS A 72 -12.27 8.71 14.27
CA LYS A 72 -12.61 7.42 13.68
C LYS A 72 -11.38 6.57 13.87
N GLN A 73 -11.47 5.55 14.73
CA GLN A 73 -10.36 4.65 14.96
C GLN A 73 -9.95 4.19 13.58
N GLU A 74 -8.73 4.50 13.19
CA GLU A 74 -8.13 3.97 11.99
C GLU A 74 -8.39 2.48 12.04
N GLN A 75 -9.06 1.96 10.99
CA GLN A 75 -9.47 0.56 11.00
C GLN A 75 -8.19 -0.28 11.08
N THR A 76 -7.98 -0.92 12.23
CA THR A 76 -6.91 -1.88 12.39
C THR A 76 -7.22 -3.07 11.48
N VAL A 77 -6.42 -3.24 10.44
CA VAL A 77 -6.58 -4.31 9.45
C VAL A 77 -6.03 -5.62 9.98
N SER A 78 -4.94 -5.55 10.77
CA SER A 78 -4.32 -6.71 11.41
C SER A 78 -3.62 -6.28 12.69
N GLN A 79 -3.64 -7.15 13.72
CA GLN A 79 -3.02 -6.88 15.02
C GLN A 79 -2.32 -8.12 15.55
N GLY A 80 -1.11 -7.94 16.08
CA GLY A 80 -0.36 -8.90 16.87
C GLY A 80 -0.08 -8.37 18.28
N ALA A 81 0.67 -9.13 19.05
CA ALA A 81 1.00 -8.76 20.44
C ALA A 81 1.80 -7.44 20.53
N ASN A 82 2.62 -7.14 19.52
CA ASN A 82 3.54 -6.00 19.52
C ASN A 82 3.47 -5.16 18.23
N TYR A 83 2.45 -5.34 17.38
CA TYR A 83 2.24 -4.54 16.18
C TYR A 83 0.75 -4.32 15.90
N GLN A 84 0.46 -3.28 15.12
CA GLN A 84 -0.85 -3.06 14.51
C GLN A 84 -0.68 -2.48 13.10
N VAL A 85 -1.47 -3.01 12.15
CA VAL A 85 -1.54 -2.46 10.78
C VAL A 85 -2.75 -1.54 10.71
N LEU A 86 -2.51 -0.29 10.36
CA LEU A 86 -3.47 0.80 10.30
C LEU A 86 -3.69 1.26 8.86
N GLY A 87 -4.90 1.66 8.55
CA GLY A 87 -5.27 2.10 7.20
C GLY A 87 -5.59 0.95 6.26
N SER A 88 -6.25 1.25 5.14
CA SER A 88 -6.72 0.25 4.17
C SER A 88 -6.23 0.48 2.74
N VAL A 89 -5.99 1.72 2.33
CA VAL A 89 -5.54 2.06 0.96
C VAL A 89 -4.03 2.29 0.91
N MET A 90 -3.53 3.03 1.90
CA MET A 90 -2.12 3.32 2.12
C MET A 90 -1.80 2.91 3.56
N PRO A 91 -1.68 1.61 3.84
CA PRO A 91 -1.50 1.14 5.21
C PRO A 91 -0.13 1.48 5.76
N MET A 92 -0.05 1.55 7.09
CA MET A 92 1.18 1.58 7.84
C MET A 92 1.15 0.50 8.93
N VAL A 93 2.29 0.04 9.35
CA VAL A 93 2.43 -0.81 10.52
C VAL A 93 3.15 -0.06 11.62
N GLU A 94 2.54 0.00 12.80
CA GLU A 94 3.16 0.43 14.04
C GLU A 94 3.69 -0.78 14.79
N ILE A 95 4.95 -0.72 15.21
CA ILE A 95 5.62 -1.82 15.92
C ILE A 95 6.13 -1.29 17.25
N LYS A 96 5.75 -1.98 18.34
CA LYS A 96 6.25 -1.70 19.69
C LYS A 96 7.47 -2.55 19.98
N LEU A 97 8.58 -1.91 20.28
CA LEU A 97 9.83 -2.57 20.64
C LEU A 97 9.99 -2.61 22.17
N LYS A 98 10.61 -3.68 22.64
CA LYS A 98 11.16 -3.76 24.00
C LYS A 98 12.51 -3.04 24.05
N GLN A 99 13.00 -2.79 25.26
CA GLN A 99 14.35 -2.29 25.43
C GLN A 99 15.37 -3.25 24.82
N ASN A 100 16.28 -2.71 24.01
CA ASN A 100 17.30 -3.43 23.22
C ASN A 100 16.75 -4.39 22.14
N GLU A 101 15.45 -4.41 21.91
CA GLU A 101 14.88 -5.13 20.77
C GLU A 101 15.16 -4.36 19.49
N ARG A 102 15.52 -5.08 18.44
CA ARG A 102 15.98 -4.52 17.20
C ARG A 102 15.18 -5.05 16.01
N LEU A 103 14.85 -4.17 15.12
CA LEU A 103 14.29 -4.52 13.80
C LEU A 103 15.05 -3.79 12.70
N TYR A 104 14.85 -4.23 11.47
CA TYR A 104 15.37 -3.54 10.28
C TYR A 104 14.28 -3.37 9.24
N ALA A 105 14.36 -2.29 8.48
CA ALA A 105 13.40 -1.94 7.45
C ALA A 105 14.08 -1.52 6.16
N GLN A 106 13.36 -1.62 5.06
CA GLN A 106 13.77 -1.04 3.80
C GLN A 106 14.03 0.47 3.96
N SER A 107 15.09 0.96 3.37
CA SER A 107 15.42 2.40 3.42
C SER A 107 14.29 3.24 2.85
N GLY A 108 13.86 4.25 3.60
CA GLY A 108 12.77 5.14 3.24
C GLY A 108 11.36 4.67 3.66
N ALA A 109 11.22 3.49 4.25
CA ALA A 109 9.93 2.97 4.70
C ALA A 109 9.44 3.61 6.01
N MET A 110 10.34 4.11 6.86
CA MET A 110 9.99 4.72 8.15
C MET A 110 9.17 5.99 7.94
N GLN A 111 8.01 6.06 8.60
CA GLN A 111 7.12 7.22 8.58
C GLN A 111 7.31 8.10 9.80
N TRP A 112 7.38 7.49 10.97
CA TRP A 112 7.64 8.17 12.23
C TRP A 112 8.18 7.19 13.28
N MET A 113 8.79 7.70 14.33
CA MET A 113 9.27 6.93 15.48
C MET A 113 9.27 7.77 16.74
N ASP A 114 9.18 7.13 17.90
CA ASP A 114 9.35 7.74 19.20
C ASP A 114 10.80 8.23 19.43
N HIS A 115 10.99 9.21 20.30
CA HIS A 115 12.34 9.70 20.67
C HIS A 115 13.22 8.66 21.37
N ASN A 116 12.63 7.61 21.92
CA ASN A 116 13.31 6.48 22.53
C ASN A 116 13.54 5.31 21.55
N ILE A 117 13.56 5.59 20.27
CA ILE A 117 14.06 4.71 19.21
C ILE A 117 15.39 5.27 18.69
N GLN A 118 16.41 4.42 18.66
CA GLN A 118 17.67 4.71 17.99
C GLN A 118 17.62 4.16 16.58
N MET A 119 17.90 5.03 15.59
CA MET A 119 18.01 4.63 14.18
C MET A 119 19.48 4.60 13.76
N ASP A 120 19.93 3.49 13.21
CA ASP A 120 21.27 3.31 12.66
C ASP A 120 21.21 2.87 11.20
N THR A 121 22.13 3.40 10.40
CA THR A 121 22.30 2.97 9.02
C THR A 121 23.54 2.09 8.93
N GLU A 122 23.38 0.80 9.18
CA GLU A 122 24.47 -0.17 9.07
C GLU A 122 24.39 -0.94 7.74
N MET A 123 25.54 -1.16 7.11
CA MET A 123 25.63 -2.12 6.03
C MET A 123 25.91 -3.51 6.63
N LYS A 124 24.93 -4.42 6.58
CA LYS A 124 25.12 -5.81 7.03
C LYS A 124 26.34 -6.44 6.36
N GLY A 125 27.35 -6.85 7.16
CA GLY A 125 28.54 -7.56 6.67
C GLY A 125 29.78 -6.71 6.46
N GLY A 126 29.81 -5.47 6.99
CA GLY A 126 30.95 -4.55 6.82
C GLY A 126 31.09 -4.03 5.38
N VAL A 127 32.00 -3.08 5.17
CA VAL A 127 32.19 -2.41 3.87
C VAL A 127 32.47 -3.42 2.73
N PHE A 128 33.19 -4.50 3.01
CA PHE A 128 33.53 -5.53 2.01
C PHE A 128 32.34 -6.46 1.66
N GLY A 129 31.52 -6.80 2.62
CA GLY A 129 30.33 -7.65 2.38
C GLY A 129 29.21 -6.88 1.64
N ALA A 130 29.08 -5.58 1.93
CA ALA A 130 28.17 -4.68 1.23
C ALA A 130 28.59 -4.47 -0.23
N LEU A 131 29.88 -4.25 -0.49
CA LEU A 131 30.41 -4.06 -1.84
C LEU A 131 30.19 -5.31 -2.71
N LYS A 132 30.43 -6.52 -2.17
CA LYS A 132 30.21 -7.78 -2.88
C LYS A 132 28.74 -7.99 -3.23
N ARG A 133 27.81 -7.66 -2.33
CA ARG A 133 26.35 -7.76 -2.55
C ARG A 133 25.82 -6.66 -3.47
N GLN A 134 26.40 -5.47 -3.43
CA GLN A 134 26.04 -4.37 -4.33
C GLN A 134 26.42 -4.70 -5.79
N VAL A 135 27.56 -5.38 -6.02
CA VAL A 135 28.00 -5.80 -7.35
C VAL A 135 27.13 -6.95 -7.88
N SER A 136 26.61 -7.82 -7.02
CA SER A 136 25.70 -8.91 -7.40
C SER A 136 24.23 -8.47 -7.53
N GLY A 137 23.89 -7.19 -7.29
CA GLY A 137 22.51 -6.71 -7.27
C GLY A 137 21.71 -7.16 -6.03
N GLU A 138 22.38 -7.73 -5.04
CA GLU A 138 21.76 -8.30 -3.83
C GLU A 138 21.63 -7.31 -2.66
N ALA A 139 22.26 -6.12 -2.76
CA ALA A 139 22.23 -5.15 -1.67
C ALA A 139 20.86 -4.46 -1.56
N MET A 140 20.06 -4.87 -0.59
CA MET A 140 18.99 -4.04 -0.07
C MET A 140 19.59 -3.08 0.96
N PHE A 141 19.37 -1.77 0.77
CA PHE A 141 19.71 -0.80 1.79
C PHE A 141 18.67 -0.90 2.90
N VAL A 142 19.10 -1.29 4.08
CA VAL A 142 18.26 -1.38 5.27
C VAL A 142 18.73 -0.41 6.34
N GLN A 143 17.78 0.05 7.13
CA GLN A 143 17.99 0.86 8.33
C GLN A 143 17.59 0.03 9.53
N TYR A 144 18.35 0.14 10.61
CA TYR A 144 18.07 -0.56 11.85
C TYR A 144 17.44 0.40 12.87
N PHE A 145 16.52 -0.14 13.65
CA PHE A 145 15.79 0.59 14.68
C PHE A 145 15.86 -0.21 15.98
N THR A 146 16.38 0.41 17.04
CA THR A 146 16.56 -0.22 18.35
C THR A 146 15.72 0.51 19.38
N GLY A 147 14.91 -0.21 20.13
CA GLY A 147 14.17 0.34 21.29
C GLY A 147 15.11 0.68 22.42
N LEU A 148 15.08 1.91 22.92
CA LEU A 148 15.85 2.35 24.09
C LEU A 148 15.09 2.14 25.39
N ALA A 149 13.77 1.90 25.31
CA ALA A 149 12.88 1.60 26.41
C ALA A 149 11.78 0.63 25.95
N ASP A 150 11.13 -0.03 26.91
CA ASP A 150 9.97 -0.88 26.62
C ASP A 150 8.80 -0.06 26.09
N GLY A 151 8.16 -0.57 25.04
CA GLY A 151 6.99 0.04 24.42
C GLY A 151 7.29 1.20 23.47
N ALA A 152 8.56 1.44 23.13
CA ALA A 152 8.96 2.39 22.10
C ALA A 152 8.35 2.01 20.75
N VAL A 153 7.75 2.95 20.07
CA VAL A 153 7.00 2.71 18.81
C VAL A 153 7.76 3.26 17.62
N VAL A 154 7.78 2.48 16.55
CA VAL A 154 8.23 2.91 15.22
C VAL A 154 7.20 2.48 14.18
N ALA A 155 6.94 3.34 13.19
CA ALA A 155 5.94 3.11 12.15
C ALA A 155 6.58 3.06 10.75
N PHE A 156 6.13 2.09 9.96
CA PHE A 156 6.55 1.90 8.56
C PHE A 156 5.32 1.91 7.66
N GLY A 157 5.41 2.66 6.56
CA GLY A 157 4.31 2.79 5.62
C GLY A 157 4.58 2.09 4.30
N HIS A 158 3.50 1.64 3.67
CA HIS A 158 3.55 1.13 2.30
C HIS A 158 3.92 2.24 1.31
N THR A 159 4.73 1.92 0.34
CA THR A 159 5.21 2.90 -0.66
C THR A 159 4.11 3.26 -1.67
N TYR A 160 3.21 2.33 -1.97
CA TYR A 160 2.13 2.43 -2.96
C TYR A 160 0.80 2.01 -2.34
N PRO A 161 -0.36 2.30 -2.97
CA PRO A 161 -1.64 1.73 -2.56
C PRO A 161 -1.59 0.21 -2.53
N GLY A 162 -1.94 -0.39 -1.38
CA GLY A 162 -1.83 -1.83 -1.23
C GLY A 162 -2.12 -2.34 0.17
N ASN A 163 -1.50 -3.44 0.54
CA ASN A 163 -1.67 -4.11 1.82
C ASN A 163 -0.33 -4.40 2.48
N ILE A 164 -0.27 -4.34 3.80
CA ILE A 164 0.85 -4.86 4.59
C ILE A 164 0.39 -6.15 5.25
N ILE A 165 1.05 -7.27 4.92
CA ILE A 165 0.77 -8.56 5.53
C ILE A 165 1.85 -8.93 6.55
N PRO A 166 1.50 -9.19 7.81
CA PRO A 166 2.41 -9.78 8.78
C PRO A 166 2.54 -11.29 8.50
N VAL A 167 3.76 -11.78 8.40
CA VAL A 167 4.06 -13.19 8.17
C VAL A 167 4.98 -13.72 9.27
N ASP A 168 4.56 -14.81 9.91
CA ASP A 168 5.39 -15.51 10.90
C ASP A 168 6.29 -16.53 10.20
N VAL A 169 7.55 -16.15 10.01
CA VAL A 169 8.53 -17.00 9.32
C VAL A 169 9.10 -18.11 10.21
N SER A 170 8.74 -18.16 11.51
CA SER A 170 9.16 -19.23 12.43
C SER A 170 8.52 -20.57 12.10
N ARG A 171 7.34 -20.54 11.47
CA ARG A 171 6.60 -21.74 11.06
C ARG A 171 7.08 -22.26 9.72
N GLN A 172 7.27 -21.36 8.79
CA GLN A 172 7.64 -21.67 7.41
C GLN A 172 8.26 -20.44 6.74
N PRO A 173 9.38 -20.59 6.02
CA PRO A 173 9.94 -19.51 5.23
C PRO A 173 8.97 -19.01 4.16
N ILE A 174 9.03 -17.71 3.89
CA ILE A 174 8.21 -17.03 2.89
C ILE A 174 9.11 -16.54 1.77
N ILE A 175 8.68 -16.78 0.55
CA ILE A 175 9.32 -16.24 -0.66
C ILE A 175 8.48 -15.04 -1.12
N CYS A 176 9.09 -13.88 -1.28
CA CYS A 176 8.40 -12.68 -1.74
C CYS A 176 9.19 -11.94 -2.82
N GLN A 177 8.56 -11.07 -3.57
CA GLN A 177 9.29 -10.19 -4.48
C GLN A 177 10.24 -9.29 -3.69
N ARG A 178 11.40 -8.95 -4.30
CA ARG A 178 12.43 -8.13 -3.65
C ARG A 178 11.88 -6.81 -3.07
N ARG A 179 10.96 -6.16 -3.77
CA ARG A 179 10.34 -4.89 -3.34
C ARG A 179 9.23 -5.06 -2.32
N ALA A 180 8.77 -6.30 -2.10
CA ALA A 180 7.71 -6.58 -1.16
C ALA A 180 8.19 -6.62 0.30
N PHE A 181 9.49 -6.67 0.58
CA PHE A 181 9.99 -6.60 1.94
C PHE A 181 9.85 -5.19 2.50
N LEU A 182 9.11 -5.01 3.60
CA LEU A 182 8.96 -3.74 4.30
C LEU A 182 9.91 -3.65 5.50
N CYS A 183 9.71 -4.50 6.49
CA CYS A 183 10.53 -4.56 7.70
C CYS A 183 10.43 -5.95 8.37
N ALA A 184 11.38 -6.26 9.25
CA ALA A 184 11.37 -7.48 10.05
C ALA A 184 12.17 -7.31 11.34
N PHE A 185 11.89 -8.16 12.35
CA PHE A 185 12.75 -8.27 13.52
C PHE A 185 14.12 -8.84 13.14
N GLU A 186 15.17 -8.48 13.87
CA GLU A 186 16.57 -8.87 13.55
C GLU A 186 16.79 -10.39 13.52
N THR A 187 15.92 -11.16 14.18
CA THR A 187 15.92 -12.63 14.17
C THR A 187 15.43 -13.25 12.85
N VAL A 188 14.88 -12.44 11.96
CA VAL A 188 14.52 -12.82 10.59
C VAL A 188 15.69 -12.49 9.68
N SER A 189 16.05 -13.41 8.81
CA SER A 189 17.02 -13.19 7.72
C SER A 189 16.34 -13.15 6.38
N TYR A 190 16.92 -12.43 5.44
CA TYR A 190 16.51 -12.44 4.04
C TYR A 190 17.70 -12.80 3.14
N ASP A 191 17.41 -13.62 2.13
CA ASP A 191 18.39 -14.09 1.15
C ASP A 191 17.75 -14.08 -0.25
N VAL A 192 18.57 -14.00 -1.29
CA VAL A 192 18.08 -14.17 -2.66
C VAL A 192 17.67 -15.62 -2.87
N TYR A 193 16.40 -15.84 -3.20
CA TYR A 193 15.85 -17.16 -3.50
C TYR A 193 15.96 -17.49 -4.99
N PHE A 194 15.60 -16.52 -5.85
CA PHE A 194 15.55 -16.71 -7.29
C PHE A 194 15.84 -15.39 -8.00
N GLN A 195 16.68 -15.44 -9.01
CA GLN A 195 16.94 -14.28 -9.87
C GLN A 195 16.95 -14.72 -11.33
N ARG A 196 16.12 -14.07 -12.16
CA ARG A 196 16.12 -14.27 -13.60
C ARG A 196 16.01 -12.94 -14.32
N ARG A 197 16.89 -12.70 -15.28
CA ARG A 197 16.76 -11.56 -16.18
C ARG A 197 15.67 -11.87 -17.19
N ILE A 198 14.52 -11.23 -17.01
CA ILE A 198 13.35 -11.35 -17.87
C ILE A 198 13.21 -10.00 -18.55
N GLY A 199 13.65 -9.86 -19.81
CA GLY A 199 13.53 -8.67 -20.62
C GLY A 199 13.87 -7.33 -19.94
N ALA A 200 14.53 -6.42 -20.60
CA ALA A 200 15.05 -5.19 -19.99
C ALA A 200 13.93 -4.20 -19.56
N GLY A 201 12.72 -4.30 -20.12
CA GLY A 201 11.61 -3.39 -19.87
C GLY A 201 10.65 -3.77 -18.75
N PHE A 202 10.54 -5.08 -18.42
CA PHE A 202 9.46 -5.55 -17.55
C PHE A 202 9.71 -5.34 -16.05
N PHE A 203 10.98 -5.36 -15.60
CA PHE A 203 11.37 -5.22 -14.19
C PHE A 203 12.48 -4.18 -13.98
N GLY A 204 12.53 -3.14 -14.80
CA GLY A 204 13.47 -2.03 -14.62
C GLY A 204 14.94 -2.38 -14.82
N GLY A 205 15.26 -3.39 -15.65
CA GLY A 205 16.63 -3.81 -15.96
C GLY A 205 17.29 -4.75 -14.94
N GLU A 206 16.77 -4.81 -13.71
CA GLU A 206 17.30 -5.71 -12.65
C GLU A 206 16.85 -7.17 -12.82
N GLY A 207 15.76 -7.39 -13.57
CA GLY A 207 15.13 -8.70 -13.71
C GLY A 207 14.14 -9.00 -12.58
N PHE A 208 13.53 -10.18 -12.65
CA PHE A 208 12.63 -10.68 -11.62
C PHE A 208 13.46 -11.34 -10.49
N ILE A 209 13.35 -10.79 -9.29
CA ILE A 209 14.08 -11.22 -8.12
C ILE A 209 13.11 -11.57 -7.01
N MET A 210 13.23 -12.80 -6.50
CA MET A 210 12.51 -13.28 -5.32
C MET A 210 13.48 -13.42 -4.15
N GLN A 211 13.03 -13.08 -2.97
CA GLN A 211 13.77 -13.17 -1.72
C GLN A 211 13.10 -14.15 -0.78
N LYS A 212 13.89 -14.86 -0.03
CA LYS A 212 13.45 -15.76 1.05
C LYS A 212 13.59 -15.04 2.38
N LEU A 213 12.50 -14.99 3.11
CA LEU A 213 12.44 -14.57 4.51
C LEU A 213 12.38 -15.82 5.38
N SER A 214 13.30 -15.96 6.32
CA SER A 214 13.43 -17.15 7.17
C SER A 214 13.97 -16.78 8.55
N GLY A 215 13.97 -17.73 9.50
CA GLY A 215 14.42 -17.51 10.87
C GLY A 215 13.27 -17.54 11.86
N HIS A 216 13.28 -16.64 12.85
CA HIS A 216 12.28 -16.62 13.91
C HIS A 216 11.69 -15.21 14.07
N GLY A 217 10.36 -15.13 14.08
CA GLY A 217 9.64 -13.87 14.29
C GLY A 217 8.79 -13.44 13.11
N THR A 218 8.32 -12.21 13.19
CA THR A 218 7.42 -11.63 12.18
C THR A 218 8.19 -10.76 11.20
N ALA A 219 7.95 -10.97 9.92
CA ALA A 219 8.28 -10.04 8.85
C ALA A 219 7.00 -9.38 8.33
N PHE A 220 7.13 -8.19 7.77
CA PHE A 220 6.03 -7.45 7.16
C PHE A 220 6.32 -7.31 5.66
N VAL A 221 5.34 -7.72 4.87
CA VAL A 221 5.45 -7.81 3.41
C VAL A 221 4.42 -6.90 2.77
N GLU A 222 4.84 -6.10 1.81
CA GLU A 222 4.00 -5.22 1.00
C GLU A 222 3.41 -6.01 -0.18
N ILE A 223 2.12 -5.84 -0.41
CA ILE A 223 1.39 -6.41 -1.57
C ILE A 223 0.71 -5.25 -2.29
N ASP A 224 1.06 -5.02 -3.54
CA ASP A 224 0.57 -3.89 -4.34
C ASP A 224 -0.91 -4.07 -4.72
N GLY A 225 -1.75 -3.08 -4.43
CA GLY A 225 -3.20 -3.16 -4.62
C GLY A 225 -3.87 -4.07 -3.59
N GLU A 226 -4.88 -4.83 -4.02
CA GLU A 226 -5.55 -5.80 -3.16
C GLU A 226 -4.74 -7.10 -3.02
N CYS A 227 -4.69 -7.62 -1.81
CA CYS A 227 -4.02 -8.87 -1.50
C CYS A 227 -5.00 -10.05 -1.61
N ILE A 228 -4.78 -10.94 -2.59
CA ILE A 228 -5.59 -12.14 -2.78
C ILE A 228 -4.83 -13.35 -2.23
N LYS A 229 -5.21 -13.78 -1.03
CA LYS A 229 -4.67 -15.00 -0.42
C LYS A 229 -5.37 -16.24 -0.99
N LYS A 230 -4.59 -17.25 -1.39
CA LYS A 230 -5.08 -18.58 -1.81
C LYS A 230 -4.26 -19.68 -1.15
N GLU A 231 -4.91 -20.78 -0.85
CA GLU A 231 -4.27 -22.02 -0.40
C GLU A 231 -4.35 -23.04 -1.54
N LEU A 232 -3.21 -23.57 -1.94
CA LEU A 232 -3.10 -24.60 -2.96
C LEU A 232 -2.97 -25.98 -2.30
N ALA A 233 -3.80 -26.91 -2.71
CA ALA A 233 -3.66 -28.31 -2.33
C ALA A 233 -2.41 -28.93 -2.96
N ALA A 234 -1.96 -30.09 -2.44
CA ALA A 234 -0.81 -30.80 -2.99
C ALA A 234 -1.05 -31.15 -4.48
N GLY A 235 -0.15 -30.69 -5.35
CA GLY A 235 -0.23 -30.87 -6.79
C GLY A 235 -1.20 -29.93 -7.53
N GLU A 236 -1.96 -29.10 -6.81
CA GLU A 236 -2.80 -28.07 -7.42
C GLU A 236 -1.92 -27.02 -8.09
N LYS A 237 -2.28 -26.66 -9.32
CA LYS A 237 -1.50 -25.70 -10.14
C LYS A 237 -2.35 -24.53 -10.55
N ILE A 238 -1.76 -23.35 -10.46
CA ILE A 238 -2.31 -22.14 -11.08
C ILE A 238 -1.24 -21.45 -11.93
N SER A 239 -1.68 -20.81 -13.00
CA SER A 239 -0.83 -19.94 -13.82
C SER A 239 -1.21 -18.50 -13.55
N VAL A 240 -0.20 -17.68 -13.21
CA VAL A 240 -0.36 -16.30 -12.78
C VAL A 240 0.55 -15.43 -13.67
N GLU A 241 0.09 -14.23 -14.01
CA GLU A 241 0.97 -13.20 -14.58
C GLU A 241 2.13 -12.97 -13.58
N THR A 242 3.38 -12.96 -14.08
CA THR A 242 4.57 -13.00 -13.21
C THR A 242 4.61 -11.82 -12.23
N GLY A 243 4.20 -10.62 -12.66
CA GLY A 243 4.15 -9.43 -11.80
C GLY A 243 3.11 -9.54 -10.68
N SER A 244 2.05 -10.33 -10.89
CA SER A 244 0.98 -10.50 -9.89
C SER A 244 1.32 -11.48 -8.76
N VAL A 245 2.46 -12.14 -8.78
CA VAL A 245 2.94 -12.97 -7.66
C VAL A 245 3.58 -12.08 -6.62
N GLY A 246 2.92 -11.82 -5.50
CA GLY A 246 3.45 -11.03 -4.38
C GLY A 246 4.38 -11.85 -3.48
N ALA A 247 3.84 -12.94 -2.92
CA ALA A 247 4.58 -13.84 -2.03
C ALA A 247 4.00 -15.27 -2.07
N PHE A 248 4.75 -16.24 -1.55
CA PHE A 248 4.29 -17.62 -1.36
C PHE A 248 5.13 -18.34 -0.30
N GLU A 249 4.57 -19.39 0.30
CA GLU A 249 5.28 -20.27 1.23
C GLU A 249 6.33 -21.11 0.49
N GLU A 250 7.46 -21.40 1.13
CA GLU A 250 8.56 -22.18 0.53
C GLU A 250 8.14 -23.56 0.02
N SER A 251 7.06 -24.14 0.55
CA SER A 251 6.48 -25.41 0.10
C SER A 251 5.86 -25.36 -1.30
N VAL A 252 5.58 -24.17 -1.83
CA VAL A 252 5.01 -23.98 -3.16
C VAL A 252 6.14 -24.02 -4.20
N ASP A 253 6.02 -24.93 -5.17
CA ASP A 253 6.91 -24.97 -6.32
C ASP A 253 6.63 -23.81 -7.27
N PHE A 254 7.67 -23.16 -7.75
CA PHE A 254 7.63 -21.94 -8.53
C PHE A 254 8.40 -22.09 -9.84
N ASN A 255 7.70 -21.92 -10.98
CA ASN A 255 8.32 -21.96 -12.30
C ASN A 255 7.85 -20.82 -13.20
N ILE A 256 8.77 -20.16 -13.91
CA ILE A 256 8.45 -19.09 -14.86
C ILE A 256 8.66 -19.58 -16.28
N GLU A 257 7.64 -19.45 -17.12
CA GLU A 257 7.68 -19.80 -18.53
C GLU A 257 7.32 -18.61 -19.43
N ARG A 258 7.97 -18.52 -20.57
CA ARG A 258 7.62 -17.56 -21.60
C ARG A 258 6.47 -18.10 -22.45
N VAL A 259 5.40 -17.33 -22.60
CA VAL A 259 4.28 -17.71 -23.48
C VAL A 259 4.73 -17.62 -24.94
N LYS A 260 4.70 -18.76 -25.63
CA LYS A 260 5.03 -18.84 -27.07
C LYS A 260 3.87 -18.32 -27.90
N GLY A 261 4.15 -17.56 -28.97
CA GLY A 261 3.15 -17.18 -29.99
C GLY A 261 2.55 -15.79 -29.87
N ILE A 262 2.76 -15.06 -28.78
CA ILE A 262 2.28 -13.68 -28.65
C ILE A 262 3.42 -12.72 -29.04
N LYS A 263 3.64 -12.56 -30.35
CA LYS A 263 4.75 -11.71 -30.84
C LYS A 263 4.47 -10.21 -30.81
N ASN A 264 3.23 -9.75 -30.69
CA ASN A 264 2.87 -8.34 -30.99
C ASN A 264 1.85 -7.72 -30.02
N MET A 265 1.67 -8.22 -28.78
CA MET A 265 0.52 -7.78 -27.96
C MET A 265 0.81 -6.62 -27.00
N PHE A 266 2.04 -6.18 -26.87
CA PHE A 266 2.36 -4.96 -26.10
C PHE A 266 3.46 -4.15 -26.80
N LEU A 267 3.34 -2.83 -26.76
CA LEU A 267 4.22 -1.79 -27.35
C LEU A 267 5.67 -1.78 -26.83
N GLY A 268 6.31 -2.94 -26.69
CA GLY A 268 7.69 -3.06 -26.20
C GLY A 268 8.42 -4.30 -26.70
N GLY A 269 7.78 -5.17 -27.47
CA GLY A 269 8.47 -6.34 -28.09
C GLY A 269 8.84 -7.47 -27.11
N GLU A 270 8.53 -7.35 -25.83
CA GLU A 270 8.83 -8.32 -24.78
C GLU A 270 7.64 -9.27 -24.57
N GLY A 271 7.90 -10.58 -24.60
CA GLY A 271 6.85 -11.61 -24.47
C GLY A 271 6.24 -11.64 -23.07
N MET A 272 4.99 -12.06 -22.99
CA MET A 272 4.30 -12.32 -21.74
C MET A 272 4.97 -13.50 -21.00
N PHE A 273 5.21 -13.34 -19.69
CA PHE A 273 5.72 -14.39 -18.83
C PHE A 273 4.62 -14.83 -17.87
N LEU A 274 4.43 -16.13 -17.76
CA LEU A 274 3.55 -16.75 -16.78
C LEU A 274 4.36 -17.50 -15.75
N THR A 275 3.93 -17.36 -14.51
CA THR A 275 4.43 -18.12 -13.37
C THR A 275 3.44 -19.23 -13.07
N THR A 276 3.92 -20.46 -13.07
CA THR A 276 3.16 -21.61 -12.56
C THR A 276 3.53 -21.81 -11.10
N LEU A 277 2.54 -21.76 -10.22
CA LEU A 277 2.65 -22.07 -8.80
C LEU A 277 1.99 -23.41 -8.56
N THR A 278 2.69 -24.34 -7.90
CA THR A 278 2.19 -25.69 -7.58
C THR A 278 2.24 -25.91 -6.07
N GLY A 279 1.09 -26.19 -5.45
CA GLY A 279 0.98 -26.51 -4.03
C GLY A 279 1.63 -27.84 -3.62
N PRO A 280 1.74 -28.08 -2.33
CA PRO A 280 0.92 -27.46 -1.27
C PRO A 280 1.49 -26.16 -0.72
N GLY A 281 0.60 -25.26 -0.29
CA GLY A 281 0.96 -24.06 0.46
C GLY A 281 0.16 -22.83 0.12
N THR A 282 0.42 -21.76 0.89
CA THR A 282 -0.25 -20.47 0.74
C THR A 282 0.48 -19.59 -0.26
N ILE A 283 -0.29 -18.87 -1.06
CA ILE A 283 0.19 -17.86 -1.98
C ILE A 283 -0.55 -16.54 -1.75
N TRP A 284 0.14 -15.43 -1.97
CA TRP A 284 -0.42 -14.07 -1.93
C TRP A 284 -0.21 -13.42 -3.28
N LEU A 285 -1.30 -13.08 -3.94
CA LEU A 285 -1.31 -12.41 -5.24
C LEU A 285 -1.63 -10.93 -5.05
N GLN A 286 -1.07 -10.11 -5.92
CA GLN A 286 -1.29 -8.66 -5.96
C GLN A 286 -2.06 -8.27 -7.21
N THR A 287 -3.01 -7.33 -7.05
CA THR A 287 -3.90 -6.93 -8.15
C THR A 287 -3.37 -5.74 -8.96
N MET A 288 -2.41 -4.99 -8.40
CA MET A 288 -1.85 -3.81 -9.03
C MET A 288 -0.31 -3.79 -8.96
N PRO A 289 0.38 -4.70 -9.68
CA PRO A 289 1.85 -4.68 -9.72
C PRO A 289 2.34 -3.28 -10.13
N ILE A 290 3.33 -2.74 -9.40
CA ILE A 290 3.85 -1.39 -9.65
C ILE A 290 4.32 -1.20 -11.10
N GLN A 291 4.81 -2.27 -11.74
CA GLN A 291 5.24 -2.26 -13.13
C GLN A 291 4.08 -1.95 -14.07
N SER A 292 2.92 -2.58 -13.84
CA SER A 292 1.70 -2.34 -14.64
C SER A 292 1.19 -0.94 -14.44
N MET A 293 1.13 -0.45 -13.20
CA MET A 293 0.75 0.93 -12.89
C MET A 293 1.70 1.94 -13.55
N THR A 294 3.01 1.69 -13.47
CA THR A 294 4.01 2.57 -14.08
C THR A 294 3.86 2.60 -15.60
N ALA A 295 3.64 1.45 -16.23
CA ALA A 295 3.42 1.37 -17.67
C ALA A 295 2.21 2.18 -18.13
N GLU A 296 1.11 2.14 -17.38
CA GLU A 296 -0.06 2.98 -17.63
C GLU A 296 0.26 4.48 -17.44
N LEU A 297 0.92 4.86 -16.35
CA LEU A 297 1.25 6.26 -16.10
C LEU A 297 2.17 6.85 -17.16
N PHE A 298 3.13 6.08 -17.67
CA PHE A 298 4.04 6.54 -18.73
C PHE A 298 3.32 6.96 -20.01
N GLN A 299 2.15 6.41 -20.33
CA GLN A 299 1.37 6.78 -21.51
C GLN A 299 0.82 8.22 -21.43
N TYR A 300 0.65 8.74 -20.23
CA TYR A 300 0.13 10.09 -19.97
C TYR A 300 1.22 11.13 -19.69
N LEU A 301 2.47 10.70 -19.55
CA LEU A 301 3.56 11.65 -19.38
C LEU A 301 3.94 12.27 -20.73
N PRO A 302 4.15 13.59 -20.81
CA PRO A 302 4.63 14.23 -22.04
C PRO A 302 5.96 13.58 -22.44
N SER A 303 6.03 13.05 -23.65
CA SER A 303 7.29 12.61 -24.23
C SER A 303 8.21 13.82 -24.35
N GLY A 304 9.14 13.98 -23.43
CA GLY A 304 10.18 15.01 -23.48
C GLY A 304 11.01 14.80 -24.74
N LYS A 305 10.64 15.46 -25.84
CA LYS A 305 11.58 15.69 -26.93
C LYS A 305 12.63 16.64 -26.39
N GLY A 306 13.71 16.08 -25.85
CA GLY A 306 14.93 16.83 -25.64
C GLY A 306 15.35 17.45 -26.97
N LYS A 307 15.42 18.77 -26.98
CA LYS A 307 16.16 19.49 -27.99
C LYS A 307 17.64 19.32 -27.76
#